data_9e14b9a5a88884f95132752907737174
#
_entry.id   9e14b9a5a88884f95132752907737174
#
_cell.length_a   1.000
_cell.length_b   1.000
_cell.length_c   1.000
_cell.angle_alpha   90.00
_cell.angle_beta   90.00
_cell.angle_gamma   90.00
#
_symmetry.space_group_name_H-M   'P 1'
#
loop_
_entity.id
_entity.type
_entity.pdbx_description
1 polymer ?
#
loop_
_entity_poly.entity_id
_entity_poly.type
_entity_poly.pdbx_seq_one_letter_code
_entity_poly.pdbx_strand_id
1 'polypeptide(L)'
;LERADALAEYGMQFGMAFQLVDDLLDLVSTDALMGKPVNNDAKSGVYTYPVLIALAEDADPDGFKALMLGAKDSQQAADELKARVLASSAVTQTLDRIGEYNKLASACLSDLPDSPTRTGLMELPERYLNGILTEKSDPAHRTW
;
A
#
# COMPACT_ATOMS: atom_id res chain seq x y z
N LEU A 1 -7.55 29.91 7.87
CA LEU A 1 -7.59 29.23 6.58
C LEU A 1 -6.30 28.46 6.31
N GLU A 2 -5.15 29.10 6.35
CA GLU A 2 -3.85 28.48 6.06
C GLU A 2 -3.55 27.21 6.89
N ARG A 3 -3.90 27.22 8.19
CA ARG A 3 -3.70 26.03 9.06
C ARG A 3 -4.65 24.89 8.72
N ALA A 4 -5.89 25.20 8.36
CA ALA A 4 -6.86 24.22 7.95
C ALA A 4 -6.47 23.58 6.61
N ASP A 5 -5.94 24.39 5.68
CA ASP A 5 -5.47 23.94 4.38
C ASP A 5 -4.24 23.03 4.52
N ALA A 6 -3.29 23.37 5.39
CA ALA A 6 -2.13 22.54 5.70
C ALA A 6 -2.53 21.18 6.28
N LEU A 7 -3.52 21.14 7.19
CA LEU A 7 -4.03 19.90 7.76
C LEU A 7 -4.84 19.07 6.75
N ALA A 8 -5.58 19.73 5.87
CA ALA A 8 -6.31 19.05 4.79
C ALA A 8 -5.34 18.38 3.82
N GLU A 9 -4.29 19.09 3.42
CA GLU A 9 -3.25 18.54 2.54
C GLU A 9 -2.48 17.41 3.21
N TYR A 10 -2.09 17.56 4.49
CA TYR A 10 -1.53 16.48 5.30
C TYR A 10 -2.41 15.24 5.27
N GLY A 11 -3.71 15.41 5.52
CA GLY A 11 -4.67 14.29 5.52
C GLY A 11 -4.78 13.62 4.15
N MET A 12 -4.71 14.39 3.06
CA MET A 12 -4.70 13.86 1.69
C MET A 12 -3.44 13.03 1.43
N GLN A 13 -2.26 13.59 1.71
CA GLN A 13 -0.99 12.91 1.46
C GLN A 13 -0.85 11.64 2.31
N PHE A 14 -1.18 11.72 3.60
CA PHE A 14 -1.15 10.54 4.48
C PHE A 14 -2.19 9.50 4.07
N GLY A 15 -3.39 9.92 3.66
CA GLY A 15 -4.44 9.03 3.17
C GLY A 15 -4.02 8.27 1.91
N MET A 16 -3.28 8.91 0.99
CA MET A 16 -2.71 8.25 -0.18
C MET A 16 -1.65 7.21 0.20
N ALA A 17 -0.76 7.53 1.13
CA ALA A 17 0.20 6.56 1.66
C ALA A 17 -0.51 5.37 2.32
N PHE A 18 -1.52 5.65 3.15
CA PHE A 18 -2.32 4.64 3.83
C PHE A 18 -2.97 3.66 2.84
N GLN A 19 -3.59 4.18 1.77
CA GLN A 19 -4.22 3.34 0.74
C GLN A 19 -3.19 2.45 0.03
N LEU A 20 -2.02 2.99 -0.34
CA LEU A 20 -0.96 2.19 -0.96
C LEU A 20 -0.42 1.10 -0.03
N VAL A 21 -0.37 1.35 1.27
CA VAL A 21 -0.03 0.32 2.27
C VAL A 21 -1.09 -0.79 2.27
N ASP A 22 -2.37 -0.44 2.27
CA ASP A 22 -3.47 -1.40 2.24
C ASP A 22 -3.41 -2.27 0.97
N ASP A 23 -3.22 -1.66 -0.20
CA ASP A 23 -3.04 -2.33 -1.49
C ASP A 23 -1.86 -3.34 -1.46
N LEU A 24 -0.72 -2.94 -0.87
CA LEU A 24 0.43 -3.84 -0.69
C LEU A 24 0.12 -4.99 0.25
N LEU A 25 -0.60 -4.72 1.34
CA LEU A 25 -0.96 -5.74 2.31
C LEU A 25 -1.87 -6.81 1.72
N ASP A 26 -2.84 -6.42 0.89
CA ASP A 26 -3.69 -7.38 0.18
C ASP A 26 -2.87 -8.28 -0.75
N LEU A 27 -1.82 -7.71 -1.36
CA LEU A 27 -0.94 -8.44 -2.26
C LEU A 27 0.05 -9.38 -1.55
N VAL A 28 0.79 -8.88 -0.53
CA VAL A 28 1.92 -9.61 0.07
C VAL A 28 1.53 -10.52 1.22
N SER A 29 0.39 -10.28 1.86
CA SER A 29 -0.08 -11.06 2.99
C SER A 29 -0.54 -12.46 2.55
N THR A 30 -0.66 -13.35 3.52
CA THR A 30 -1.28 -14.67 3.34
C THR A 30 -2.57 -14.73 4.15
N ASP A 31 -3.50 -15.60 3.76
CA ASP A 31 -4.77 -15.79 4.48
C ASP A 31 -4.54 -16.09 5.98
N ALA A 32 -3.46 -16.83 6.28
CA ALA A 32 -3.09 -17.17 7.65
C ALA A 32 -2.63 -15.96 8.49
N LEU A 33 -2.07 -14.92 7.85
CA LEU A 33 -1.57 -13.73 8.54
C LEU A 33 -2.67 -12.68 8.76
N MET A 34 -3.65 -12.61 7.85
CA MET A 34 -4.70 -11.58 7.90
C MET A 34 -5.98 -12.04 8.58
N GLY A 35 -6.18 -13.34 8.77
CA GLY A 35 -7.47 -13.89 9.22
C GLY A 35 -8.61 -13.59 8.24
N LYS A 36 -8.30 -13.11 7.04
CA LYS A 36 -9.21 -12.78 5.94
C LYS A 36 -8.64 -13.31 4.62
N PRO A 37 -9.48 -13.60 3.62
CA PRO A 37 -9.00 -13.91 2.28
C PRO A 37 -8.12 -12.76 1.78
N VAL A 38 -6.91 -13.07 1.30
CA VAL A 38 -6.01 -12.13 0.62
C VAL A 38 -6.21 -12.19 -0.89
N ASN A 39 -5.59 -11.26 -1.61
CA ASN A 39 -5.76 -11.07 -3.05
C ASN A 39 -7.24 -10.78 -3.41
N ASN A 40 -7.92 -10.10 -2.48
CA ASN A 40 -9.34 -9.82 -2.58
C ASN A 40 -9.64 -8.75 -3.63
N ASP A 41 -8.73 -7.80 -3.81
CA ASP A 41 -8.87 -6.73 -4.80
C ASP A 41 -8.92 -7.29 -6.22
N ALA A 42 -7.99 -8.18 -6.58
CA ALA A 42 -7.99 -8.81 -7.90
C ALA A 42 -9.26 -9.65 -8.14
N LYS A 43 -9.74 -10.39 -7.13
CA LYS A 43 -10.99 -11.15 -7.19
C LYS A 43 -12.23 -10.27 -7.31
N SER A 44 -12.18 -9.06 -6.74
CA SER A 44 -13.24 -8.07 -6.84
C SER A 44 -13.17 -7.26 -8.14
N GLY A 45 -12.15 -7.48 -8.98
CA GLY A 45 -11.90 -6.72 -10.20
C GLY A 45 -11.35 -5.30 -9.94
N VAL A 46 -10.77 -5.07 -8.76
CA VAL A 46 -10.07 -3.83 -8.40
C VAL A 46 -8.59 -4.02 -8.75
N TYR A 47 -8.07 -3.12 -9.58
CA TYR A 47 -6.67 -3.16 -10.00
C TYR A 47 -5.91 -2.03 -9.34
N THR A 48 -5.13 -2.40 -8.33
CA THR A 48 -4.41 -1.49 -7.46
C THR A 48 -3.09 -1.02 -8.08
N TYR A 49 -2.48 -0.01 -7.46
CA TYR A 49 -1.26 0.61 -7.97
C TYR A 49 -0.14 -0.41 -8.28
N PRO A 50 0.21 -1.39 -7.41
CA PRO A 50 1.24 -2.38 -7.74
C PRO A 50 0.86 -3.27 -8.94
N VAL A 51 -0.41 -3.59 -9.13
CA VAL A 51 -0.87 -4.36 -10.30
C VAL A 51 -0.66 -3.58 -11.60
N LEU A 52 -0.93 -2.27 -11.59
CA LEU A 52 -0.74 -1.40 -12.76
C LEU A 52 0.74 -1.20 -13.11
N ILE A 53 1.63 -1.11 -12.12
CA ILE A 53 3.08 -1.08 -12.34
C ILE A 53 3.53 -2.38 -13.02
N ALA A 54 3.13 -3.52 -12.46
CA ALA A 54 3.52 -4.82 -13.00
C ALA A 54 3.02 -5.00 -14.44
N LEU A 55 1.79 -4.59 -14.74
CA LEU A 55 1.26 -4.60 -16.13
C LEU A 55 2.13 -3.76 -17.08
N ALA A 56 2.58 -2.59 -16.63
CA ALA A 56 3.38 -1.70 -17.47
C ALA A 56 4.78 -2.26 -17.76
N GLU A 57 5.29 -3.14 -16.92
CA GLU A 57 6.62 -3.77 -17.03
C GLU A 57 6.58 -5.18 -17.64
N ASP A 58 5.40 -5.78 -17.72
CA ASP A 58 5.28 -7.18 -18.17
C ASP A 58 5.64 -7.36 -19.64
N ALA A 59 6.40 -8.40 -19.94
CA ALA A 59 6.82 -8.72 -21.30
C ALA A 59 5.65 -9.22 -22.19
N ASP A 60 4.56 -9.69 -21.56
CA ASP A 60 3.32 -10.13 -22.22
C ASP A 60 2.11 -9.39 -21.62
N PRO A 61 1.90 -8.11 -21.99
CA PRO A 61 0.80 -7.32 -21.43
C PRO A 61 -0.60 -7.87 -21.71
N ASP A 62 -0.79 -8.57 -22.82
CA ASP A 62 -2.09 -9.15 -23.17
C ASP A 62 -2.39 -10.38 -22.33
N GLY A 63 -1.40 -11.26 -22.11
CA GLY A 63 -1.52 -12.36 -21.16
C GLY A 63 -1.73 -11.86 -19.73
N PHE A 64 -1.04 -10.79 -19.33
CA PHE A 64 -1.24 -10.16 -18.01
C PHE A 64 -2.69 -9.65 -17.85
N LYS A 65 -3.24 -8.94 -18.84
CA LYS A 65 -4.63 -8.48 -18.85
C LYS A 65 -5.63 -9.64 -18.80
N ALA A 66 -5.33 -10.73 -19.49
CA ALA A 66 -6.16 -11.95 -19.43
C ALA A 66 -6.20 -12.54 -18.02
N LEU A 67 -5.06 -12.53 -17.28
CA LEU A 67 -5.03 -12.93 -15.88
C LEU A 67 -5.81 -11.96 -14.99
N MET A 68 -5.69 -10.65 -15.20
CA MET A 68 -6.48 -9.65 -14.47
C MET A 68 -7.98 -9.91 -14.61
N LEU A 69 -8.46 -10.15 -15.81
CA LEU A 69 -9.87 -10.44 -16.07
C LEU A 69 -10.31 -11.80 -15.50
N GLY A 70 -9.44 -12.80 -15.59
CA GLY A 70 -9.71 -14.17 -15.11
C GLY A 70 -9.63 -14.33 -13.60
N ALA A 71 -8.92 -13.45 -12.90
CA ALA A 71 -8.71 -13.55 -11.45
C ALA A 71 -10.00 -13.52 -10.63
N LYS A 72 -11.04 -12.89 -11.16
CA LYS A 72 -12.37 -12.81 -10.53
C LYS A 72 -13.02 -14.18 -10.41
N ASP A 73 -12.87 -15.03 -11.43
CA ASP A 73 -13.57 -16.30 -11.54
C ASP A 73 -12.67 -17.53 -11.34
N SER A 74 -11.34 -17.31 -11.29
CA SER A 74 -10.34 -18.38 -11.20
C SER A 74 -9.27 -18.08 -10.16
N GLN A 75 -9.19 -18.92 -9.12
CA GLN A 75 -8.14 -18.85 -8.11
C GLN A 75 -6.76 -19.00 -8.74
N GLN A 76 -6.62 -19.89 -9.73
CA GLN A 76 -5.35 -20.10 -10.44
C GLN A 76 -4.91 -18.82 -11.16
N ALA A 77 -5.83 -18.11 -11.84
CA ALA A 77 -5.51 -16.83 -12.49
C ALA A 77 -5.13 -15.76 -11.46
N ALA A 78 -5.81 -15.72 -10.31
CA ALA A 78 -5.47 -14.80 -9.23
C ALA A 78 -4.08 -15.06 -8.65
N ASP A 79 -3.73 -16.34 -8.44
CA ASP A 79 -2.41 -16.73 -7.91
C ASP A 79 -1.29 -16.44 -8.92
N GLU A 80 -1.52 -16.67 -10.21
CA GLU A 80 -0.55 -16.36 -11.25
C GLU A 80 -0.38 -14.84 -11.42
N LEU A 81 -1.47 -14.06 -11.38
CA LEU A 81 -1.41 -12.60 -11.38
C LEU A 81 -0.54 -12.10 -10.22
N LYS A 82 -0.83 -12.58 -9.00
CA LYS A 82 -0.05 -12.26 -7.81
C LYS A 82 1.43 -12.60 -7.99
N ALA A 83 1.74 -13.78 -8.51
CA ALA A 83 3.12 -14.21 -8.73
C ALA A 83 3.85 -13.28 -9.71
N ARG A 84 3.22 -12.86 -10.81
CA ARG A 84 3.80 -11.89 -11.76
C ARG A 84 4.02 -10.53 -11.13
N VAL A 85 3.06 -10.03 -10.34
CA VAL A 85 3.21 -8.75 -9.63
C VAL A 85 4.39 -8.81 -8.64
N LEU A 86 4.51 -9.88 -7.86
CA LEU A 86 5.61 -10.05 -6.91
C LEU A 86 6.98 -10.25 -7.57
N ALA A 87 7.03 -10.74 -8.81
CA ALA A 87 8.25 -10.91 -9.59
C ALA A 87 8.73 -9.62 -10.26
N SER A 88 7.87 -8.59 -10.34
CA SER A 88 8.18 -7.28 -10.92
C SER A 88 8.80 -6.32 -9.89
N SER A 89 9.08 -5.08 -10.31
CA SER A 89 9.50 -4.01 -9.39
C SER A 89 8.34 -3.38 -8.60
N ALA A 90 7.10 -3.84 -8.77
CA ALA A 90 5.90 -3.21 -8.27
C ALA A 90 5.90 -2.97 -6.75
N VAL A 91 6.38 -3.96 -5.96
CA VAL A 91 6.47 -3.83 -4.50
C VAL A 91 7.44 -2.70 -4.12
N THR A 92 8.64 -2.69 -4.70
CA THR A 92 9.65 -1.66 -4.42
C THR A 92 9.15 -0.28 -4.82
N GLN A 93 8.61 -0.11 -6.03
CA GLN A 93 8.08 1.18 -6.48
C GLN A 93 6.90 1.66 -5.64
N THR A 94 6.05 0.75 -5.15
CA THR A 94 4.95 1.13 -4.27
C THR A 94 5.47 1.60 -2.91
N LEU A 95 6.48 0.92 -2.34
CA LEU A 95 7.12 1.36 -1.09
C LEU A 95 7.80 2.73 -1.25
N ASP A 96 8.48 2.97 -2.37
CA ASP A 96 9.08 4.27 -2.67
C ASP A 96 8.01 5.37 -2.75
N ARG A 97 6.89 5.09 -3.41
CA ARG A 97 5.77 6.02 -3.52
C ARG A 97 5.12 6.31 -2.16
N ILE A 98 4.98 5.31 -1.28
CA ILE A 98 4.52 5.51 0.10
C ILE A 98 5.48 6.45 0.84
N GLY A 99 6.79 6.24 0.71
CA GLY A 99 7.81 7.10 1.30
C GLY A 99 7.73 8.56 0.82
N GLU A 100 7.45 8.78 -0.46
CA GLU A 100 7.23 10.12 -1.02
C GLU A 100 6.01 10.80 -0.40
N TYR A 101 4.87 10.11 -0.33
CA TYR A 101 3.65 10.64 0.29
C TYR A 101 3.85 10.94 1.78
N ASN A 102 4.55 10.08 2.52
CA ASN A 102 4.87 10.31 3.93
C ASN A 102 5.71 11.59 4.13
N LYS A 103 6.71 11.82 3.26
CA LYS A 103 7.53 13.05 3.28
C LYS A 103 6.68 14.28 2.96
N LEU A 104 5.81 14.19 1.95
CA LEU A 104 4.91 15.29 1.59
C LEU A 104 3.95 15.60 2.73
N ALA A 105 3.34 14.58 3.36
CA ALA A 105 2.49 14.77 4.52
C ALA A 105 3.20 15.52 5.64
N SER A 106 4.38 15.06 6.05
CA SER A 106 5.16 15.73 7.10
C SER A 106 5.53 17.17 6.73
N ALA A 107 5.87 17.44 5.46
CA ALA A 107 6.22 18.77 4.97
C ALA A 107 5.05 19.76 5.03
N CYS A 108 3.79 19.30 4.86
CA CYS A 108 2.62 20.18 4.95
C CYS A 108 2.48 20.86 6.33
N LEU A 109 3.07 20.26 7.37
CA LEU A 109 2.97 20.75 8.74
C LEU A 109 4.16 21.63 9.17
N SER A 110 5.16 21.83 8.30
CA SER A 110 6.41 22.53 8.64
C SER A 110 6.20 23.96 9.14
N ASP A 111 5.24 24.68 8.56
CA ASP A 111 4.94 26.09 8.87
C ASP A 111 3.96 26.28 10.03
N LEU A 112 3.45 25.17 10.60
CA LEU A 112 2.60 25.25 11.79
C LEU A 112 3.46 25.55 13.05
N PRO A 113 2.88 26.22 14.07
CA PRO A 113 3.57 26.46 15.32
C PRO A 113 4.12 25.19 15.95
N ASP A 114 5.33 25.29 16.49
CA ASP A 114 5.98 24.17 17.14
C ASP A 114 5.20 23.69 18.37
N SER A 115 4.94 22.38 18.41
CA SER A 115 4.19 21.73 19.49
C SER A 115 4.41 20.23 19.49
N PRO A 116 4.23 19.54 20.63
CA PRO A 116 4.25 18.08 20.69
C PRO A 116 3.24 17.41 19.74
N THR A 117 2.08 18.04 19.54
CA THR A 117 1.04 17.57 18.62
C THR A 117 1.51 17.61 17.17
N ARG A 118 2.13 18.74 16.75
CA ARG A 118 2.71 18.86 15.41
C ARG A 118 3.77 17.79 15.17
N THR A 119 4.71 17.64 16.13
CA THR A 119 5.76 16.61 16.04
C THR A 119 5.16 15.21 15.91
N GLY A 120 4.17 14.87 16.74
CA GLY A 120 3.49 13.58 16.67
C GLY A 120 2.80 13.32 15.32
N LEU A 121 2.16 14.36 14.74
CA LEU A 121 1.54 14.25 13.41
C LEU A 121 2.59 14.08 12.30
N MET A 122 3.72 14.78 12.38
CA MET A 122 4.79 14.66 11.39
C MET A 122 5.44 13.26 11.39
N GLU A 123 5.53 12.62 12.55
CA GLU A 123 6.11 11.28 12.70
C GLU A 123 5.12 10.15 12.38
N LEU A 124 3.82 10.43 12.47
CA LEU A 124 2.77 9.42 12.35
C LEU A 124 2.84 8.60 11.06
N PRO A 125 3.05 9.18 9.87
CA PRO A 125 3.09 8.42 8.61
C PRO A 125 4.18 7.35 8.57
N GLU A 126 5.40 7.70 9.02
CA GLU A 126 6.51 6.75 9.07
C GLU A 126 6.34 5.71 10.18
N ARG A 127 5.85 6.12 11.34
CA ARG A 127 5.58 5.19 12.46
C ARG A 127 4.50 4.17 12.09
N TYR A 128 3.48 4.60 11.36
CA TYR A 128 2.43 3.71 10.87
C TYR A 128 3.01 2.65 9.91
N LEU A 129 3.78 3.06 8.92
CA LEU A 129 4.41 2.14 7.96
C LEU A 129 5.36 1.16 8.67
N ASN A 130 6.23 1.68 9.53
CA ASN A 130 7.19 0.85 10.27
C ASN A 130 6.50 -0.13 11.22
N GLY A 131 5.40 0.28 11.87
CA GLY A 131 4.59 -0.60 12.71
C GLY A 131 4.08 -1.81 11.94
N ILE A 132 3.48 -1.57 10.76
CA ILE A 132 2.96 -2.63 9.90
C ILE A 132 4.07 -3.58 9.42
N LEU A 133 5.21 -3.03 8.99
CA LEU A 133 6.33 -3.84 8.48
C LEU A 133 6.96 -4.69 9.59
N THR A 134 7.02 -4.18 10.84
CA THR A 134 7.62 -4.90 11.99
C THR A 134 6.68 -5.96 12.56
N GLU A 135 5.41 -5.65 12.75
CA GLU A 135 4.42 -6.60 13.28
C GLU A 135 4.27 -7.85 12.40
N LYS A 136 4.46 -7.69 11.09
CA LYS A 136 4.38 -8.81 10.13
C LYS A 136 5.70 -9.59 9.98
N SER A 137 6.81 -9.04 10.47
CA SER A 137 8.13 -9.69 10.43
C SER A 137 8.39 -10.56 11.68
N ASP A 138 7.62 -10.40 12.76
CA ASP A 138 7.83 -11.14 14.02
C ASP A 138 6.80 -12.27 14.19
N PRO A 139 7.22 -13.55 14.07
CA PRO A 139 6.32 -14.69 14.31
C PRO A 139 5.91 -14.84 15.78
N ALA A 140 6.53 -14.12 16.73
CA ALA A 140 6.32 -14.26 18.15
C ALA A 140 5.11 -13.45 18.70
N HIS A 141 4.57 -12.49 17.93
CA HIS A 141 3.40 -11.70 18.31
C HIS A 141 2.06 -12.29 17.81
N ARG A 142 2.00 -13.59 17.55
CA ARG A 142 0.79 -14.30 17.13
C ARG A 142 -0.04 -14.80 18.31
N THR A 143 -0.36 -13.93 19.27
CA THR A 143 -1.29 -14.27 20.36
C THR A 143 -2.36 -13.18 20.46
N TRP A 144 -3.45 -13.40 19.74
CA TRP A 144 -4.79 -12.87 20.06
C TRP A 144 -5.76 -14.01 19.97
#